data_3021d4e2792709b1c8782985b09b1378
#
_entry.id   3021d4e2792709b1c8782985b09b1378
#
_cell.length_a   1.000
_cell.length_b   1.000
_cell.length_c   1.000
_cell.angle_alpha   90.00
_cell.angle_beta   90.00
_cell.angle_gamma   90.00
#
_symmetry.space_group_name_H-M   'P 1'
#
loop_
_entity.id
_entity.type
_entity.pdbx_description
1 polymer ?
#
loop_
_entity_poly.entity_id
_entity_poly.type
_entity_poly.pdbx_seq_one_letter_code
_entity_poly.pdbx_strand_id
1 'polypeptide(L)'
;MGLLNFIKDVGEKLFGASEAKAATADELKKELDKHGLNADGLQISVDGDKVTVAGEALSTEDAEKISLALGNTVGVAAVDNQLKVKQATPEAKMYTVQKGDNLWKIAEAQYGKGQGAKNSLIFEANKPMLTSPDKIYPGQVLRIPPAA
;
A
#
# COMPACT_ATOMS: atom_id res chain seq x y z
N MET A 1 -8.10 -0.48 11.87
CA MET A 1 -7.08 -1.24 11.18
C MET A 1 -5.85 -1.31 12.03
N GLY A 2 -4.81 -0.72 11.95
CA GLY A 2 -3.71 -0.88 12.87
C GLY A 2 -2.40 -0.46 12.25
N LEU A 3 -1.32 -0.87 12.89
CA LEU A 3 0.02 -0.49 12.48
C LEU A 3 0.54 -1.46 11.41
N LEU A 4 0.95 -0.90 10.28
CA LEU A 4 1.63 -1.62 9.20
C LEU A 4 3.08 -1.16 9.12
N ASN A 5 3.99 -2.10 8.92
CA ASN A 5 5.41 -1.80 8.80
C ASN A 5 5.87 -1.87 7.35
N PHE A 6 6.77 -0.98 6.99
CA PHE A 6 7.29 -0.87 5.62
C PHE A 6 8.80 -0.70 5.66
N ILE A 7 9.42 -0.88 4.50
CA ILE A 7 10.87 -0.66 4.37
C ILE A 7 11.07 0.75 3.81
N LYS A 8 11.56 1.66 4.66
CA LYS A 8 11.56 3.10 4.34
C LYS A 8 12.52 3.51 3.21
N ASP A 9 13.52 2.68 2.93
CA ASP A 9 14.53 3.02 1.91
C ASP A 9 14.15 2.57 0.51
N VAL A 10 13.02 1.85 0.37
CA VAL A 10 12.49 1.42 -0.91
C VAL A 10 11.11 2.05 -1.09
N GLY A 11 10.60 2.01 -2.29
CA GLY A 11 9.28 2.53 -2.58
C GLY A 11 9.33 3.72 -3.53
N GLU A 12 8.19 4.33 -3.75
CA GLU A 12 8.09 5.48 -4.63
C GLU A 12 8.74 6.70 -3.98
N LYS A 13 9.62 7.34 -4.73
CA LYS A 13 10.23 8.60 -4.28
C LYS A 13 9.22 9.71 -4.43
N LEU A 14 9.16 10.55 -3.41
CA LEU A 14 8.35 11.76 -3.46
C LEU A 14 8.93 12.71 -4.48
N PHE A 15 8.06 13.54 -5.04
CA PHE A 15 8.47 14.52 -6.02
C PHE A 15 9.59 15.42 -5.46
N GLY A 16 10.70 15.47 -6.17
CA GLY A 16 11.86 16.25 -5.75
C GLY A 16 12.75 15.59 -4.69
N ALA A 17 12.39 14.42 -4.19
CA ALA A 17 13.19 13.70 -3.20
C ALA A 17 14.29 12.91 -3.90
N SER A 18 15.53 13.08 -3.46
CA SER A 18 16.67 12.38 -4.02
C SER A 18 17.21 11.29 -3.10
N GLU A 19 16.79 11.28 -1.84
CA GLU A 19 17.23 10.29 -0.85
C GLU A 19 16.13 10.08 0.19
N ALA A 20 16.26 9.00 0.96
CA ALA A 20 15.29 8.64 1.98
C ALA A 20 15.35 9.64 3.13
N LYS A 21 14.29 10.38 3.34
CA LYS A 21 14.12 11.31 4.46
C LYS A 21 12.66 11.28 4.90
N ALA A 22 12.37 11.83 6.06
CA ALA A 22 11.00 11.89 6.55
C ALA A 22 10.12 12.64 5.56
N ALA A 23 9.00 12.04 5.17
CA ALA A 23 8.01 12.66 4.31
C ALA A 23 7.16 13.64 5.13
N THR A 24 6.66 14.69 4.48
CA THR A 24 5.74 15.60 5.13
C THR A 24 4.30 15.18 4.87
N ALA A 25 3.37 15.64 5.71
CA ALA A 25 1.95 15.36 5.52
C ALA A 25 1.45 15.85 4.16
N ASP A 26 1.89 17.04 3.73
CA ASP A 26 1.49 17.58 2.43
C ASP A 26 1.99 16.75 1.26
N GLU A 27 3.24 16.27 1.36
CA GLU A 27 3.81 15.38 0.34
C GLU A 27 3.03 14.08 0.24
N LEU A 28 2.62 13.52 1.38
CA LEU A 28 1.85 12.29 1.41
C LEU A 28 0.45 12.46 0.85
N LYS A 29 -0.19 13.61 1.11
CA LYS A 29 -1.48 13.91 0.49
C LYS A 29 -1.39 13.98 -1.02
N LYS A 30 -0.32 14.60 -1.54
CA LYS A 30 -0.07 14.64 -2.97
C LYS A 30 0.13 13.24 -3.55
N GLU A 31 0.78 12.36 -2.81
CA GLU A 31 0.98 10.98 -3.23
C GLU A 31 -0.36 10.25 -3.36
N LEU A 32 -1.27 10.47 -2.41
CA LEU A 32 -2.62 9.90 -2.50
C LEU A 32 -3.37 10.44 -3.71
N ASP A 33 -3.29 11.74 -3.96
CA ASP A 33 -3.95 12.37 -5.11
C ASP A 33 -3.37 11.84 -6.43
N LYS A 34 -2.07 11.62 -6.48
CA LYS A 34 -1.38 11.05 -7.64
C LYS A 34 -1.95 9.68 -8.01
N HIS A 35 -2.29 8.88 -7.02
CA HIS A 35 -2.86 7.55 -7.24
C HIS A 35 -4.39 7.58 -7.38
N GLY A 36 -5.00 8.75 -7.39
CA GLY A 36 -6.44 8.85 -7.49
C GLY A 36 -7.20 8.44 -6.24
N LEU A 37 -6.50 8.32 -5.11
CA LEU A 37 -7.12 8.03 -3.83
C LEU A 37 -7.59 9.34 -3.20
N ASN A 38 -8.81 9.32 -2.64
CA ASN A 38 -9.39 10.54 -2.09
C ASN A 38 -8.74 10.88 -0.74
N ALA A 39 -7.98 11.96 -0.72
CA ALA A 39 -7.34 12.45 0.50
C ALA A 39 -8.18 13.51 1.23
N ASP A 40 -9.31 13.92 0.66
CA ASP A 40 -10.17 14.93 1.28
C ASP A 40 -10.74 14.42 2.59
N GLY A 41 -10.65 15.23 3.64
CA GLY A 41 -11.15 14.85 4.94
C GLY A 41 -10.22 13.91 5.71
N LEU A 42 -9.12 13.48 5.13
CA LEU A 42 -8.15 12.66 5.85
C LEU A 42 -7.21 13.54 6.65
N GLN A 43 -6.85 13.06 7.83
CA GLN A 43 -5.90 13.71 8.70
C GLN A 43 -4.62 12.87 8.70
N ILE A 44 -3.55 13.44 8.19
CA ILE A 44 -2.26 12.75 8.10
C ILE A 44 -1.28 13.45 9.04
N SER A 45 -0.71 12.70 9.94
CA SER A 45 0.30 13.18 10.89
C SER A 45 1.58 12.39 10.68
N VAL A 46 2.71 13.07 10.75
CA VAL A 46 4.02 12.44 10.54
C VAL A 46 4.86 12.67 11.79
N ASP A 47 5.42 11.59 12.31
CA ASP A 47 6.37 11.61 13.42
C ASP A 47 7.60 10.81 12.99
N GLY A 48 8.62 11.52 12.49
CA GLY A 48 9.81 10.87 11.94
C GLY A 48 9.46 10.05 10.70
N ASP A 49 9.59 8.74 10.80
CA ASP A 49 9.26 7.81 9.71
C ASP A 49 7.93 7.07 9.95
N LYS A 50 7.18 7.47 10.98
CA LYS A 50 5.87 6.90 11.27
C LYS A 50 4.78 7.87 10.83
N VAL A 51 3.82 7.36 10.08
CA VAL A 51 2.68 8.13 9.59
C VAL A 51 1.42 7.62 10.27
N THR A 52 0.58 8.54 10.74
CA THR A 52 -0.74 8.21 11.26
C THR A 52 -1.76 8.82 10.32
N VAL A 53 -2.71 8.01 9.86
CA VAL A 53 -3.81 8.48 9.01
C VAL A 53 -5.13 8.21 9.71
N ALA A 54 -5.95 9.26 9.83
CA ALA A 54 -7.26 9.20 10.46
C ALA A 54 -8.28 9.84 9.54
N GLY A 55 -9.55 9.61 9.83
CA GLY A 55 -10.65 10.11 9.03
C GLY A 55 -11.56 8.97 8.63
N GLU A 56 -12.18 9.08 7.47
CA GLU A 56 -13.16 8.10 7.01
C GLU A 56 -12.82 7.60 5.62
N ALA A 57 -12.85 6.28 5.44
CA ALA A 57 -12.69 5.63 4.15
C ALA A 57 -14.03 5.02 3.73
N LEU A 58 -14.27 4.90 2.43
CA LEU A 58 -15.51 4.34 1.91
C LEU A 58 -15.63 2.86 2.24
N SER A 59 -14.53 2.12 2.22
CA SER A 59 -14.52 0.68 2.45
C SER A 59 -13.21 0.24 3.08
N THR A 60 -13.19 -0.99 3.57
CA THR A 60 -11.95 -1.62 4.05
C THR A 60 -10.90 -1.63 2.95
N GLU A 61 -11.30 -1.94 1.71
CA GLU A 61 -10.40 -1.94 0.56
C GLU A 61 -9.75 -0.57 0.36
N ASP A 62 -10.53 0.50 0.41
CA ASP A 62 -9.98 1.86 0.27
C ASP A 62 -9.03 2.21 1.39
N ALA A 63 -9.37 1.84 2.63
CA ALA A 63 -8.50 2.10 3.78
C ALA A 63 -7.16 1.37 3.63
N GLU A 64 -7.19 0.13 3.14
CA GLU A 64 -5.97 -0.62 2.91
C GLU A 64 -5.13 -0.02 1.78
N LYS A 65 -5.76 0.41 0.70
CA LYS A 65 -5.06 1.05 -0.41
C LYS A 65 -4.41 2.36 0.02
N ILE A 66 -5.09 3.15 0.83
CA ILE A 66 -4.52 4.39 1.38
C ILE A 66 -3.27 4.07 2.21
N SER A 67 -3.35 3.07 3.09
CA SER A 67 -2.19 2.66 3.90
C SER A 67 -1.01 2.23 3.03
N LEU A 68 -1.25 1.46 1.97
CA LEU A 68 -0.18 1.00 1.09
C LEU A 68 0.43 2.14 0.30
N ALA A 69 -0.38 3.07 -0.18
CA ALA A 69 0.14 4.22 -0.92
C ALA A 69 1.04 5.07 -0.04
N LEU A 70 0.65 5.26 1.23
CA LEU A 70 1.47 6.01 2.19
C LEU A 70 2.74 5.22 2.55
N GLY A 71 2.59 3.94 2.86
CA GLY A 71 3.70 3.12 3.36
C GLY A 71 4.73 2.77 2.31
N ASN A 72 4.34 2.59 1.06
CA ASN A 72 5.26 2.30 -0.03
C ASN A 72 5.95 3.55 -0.58
N THR A 73 5.93 4.63 0.19
CA THR A 73 6.65 5.87 -0.12
C THR A 73 7.98 5.87 0.60
N VAL A 74 9.04 6.30 -0.08
CA VAL A 74 10.37 6.40 0.53
C VAL A 74 10.32 7.35 1.72
N GLY A 75 10.90 6.93 2.84
CA GLY A 75 10.91 7.71 4.08
C GLY A 75 9.85 7.29 5.08
N VAL A 76 8.97 6.34 4.73
CA VAL A 76 7.94 5.84 5.62
C VAL A 76 8.29 4.42 6.07
N ALA A 77 8.44 4.21 7.37
CA ALA A 77 8.73 2.90 7.95
C ALA A 77 7.50 2.25 8.59
N ALA A 78 6.49 3.04 8.91
CA ALA A 78 5.27 2.53 9.52
C ALA A 78 4.08 3.44 9.22
N VAL A 79 2.92 2.84 9.05
CA VAL A 79 1.65 3.56 8.91
C VAL A 79 0.68 3.05 9.96
N ASP A 80 0.21 3.94 10.81
CA ASP A 80 -0.84 3.63 11.77
C ASP A 80 -2.18 4.05 11.14
N ASN A 81 -2.95 3.07 10.74
CA ASN A 81 -4.22 3.30 10.07
C ASN A 81 -5.34 3.37 11.11
N GLN A 82 -5.83 4.58 11.36
CA GLN A 82 -6.93 4.85 12.27
C GLN A 82 -8.19 5.30 11.52
N LEU A 83 -8.29 4.92 10.25
CA LEU A 83 -9.45 5.24 9.43
C LEU A 83 -10.67 4.48 9.90
N LYS A 84 -11.81 5.17 9.91
CA LYS A 84 -13.12 4.55 10.10
C LYS A 84 -13.67 4.17 8.73
N VAL A 85 -14.19 2.97 8.62
CA VAL A 85 -14.67 2.42 7.34
C VAL A 85 -16.19 2.50 7.32
N LYS A 86 -16.74 3.12 6.27
CA LYS A 86 -18.20 3.22 6.09
C LYS A 86 -18.80 1.86 5.77
N GLN A 87 -18.13 1.09 4.90
CA GLN A 87 -18.61 -0.22 4.50
C GLN A 87 -17.47 -1.23 4.61
N ALA A 88 -17.64 -2.20 5.50
CA ALA A 88 -16.64 -3.26 5.66
C ALA A 88 -16.62 -4.16 4.43
N THR A 89 -15.43 -4.37 3.88
CA THR A 89 -15.19 -5.33 2.79
C THR A 89 -14.18 -6.36 3.28
N PRO A 90 -14.01 -7.50 2.59
CA PRO A 90 -13.05 -8.51 3.04
C PRO A 90 -11.65 -7.95 3.19
N GLU A 91 -11.00 -8.25 4.29
CA GLU A 91 -9.64 -7.83 4.54
C GLU A 91 -8.66 -8.64 3.69
N ALA A 92 -7.66 -7.95 3.15
CA ALA A 92 -6.59 -8.59 2.41
C ALA A 92 -5.42 -8.87 3.35
N LYS A 93 -4.62 -9.89 3.01
CA LYS A 93 -3.33 -10.11 3.66
C LYS A 93 -2.34 -9.12 3.07
N MET A 94 -1.39 -8.68 3.88
CA MET A 94 -0.30 -7.82 3.40
C MET A 94 0.94 -8.69 3.17
N TYR A 95 1.53 -8.55 2.01
CA TYR A 95 2.71 -9.33 1.63
C TYR A 95 3.83 -8.41 1.20
N THR A 96 5.02 -8.63 1.74
CA THR A 96 6.22 -7.87 1.35
C THR A 96 6.96 -8.62 0.26
N VAL A 97 7.11 -7.98 -0.90
CA VAL A 97 7.77 -8.56 -2.07
C VAL A 97 9.23 -8.87 -1.74
N GLN A 98 9.68 -10.06 -2.13
CA GLN A 98 11.05 -10.51 -1.95
C GLN A 98 11.81 -10.46 -3.28
N LYS A 99 13.12 -10.42 -3.20
CA LYS A 99 13.95 -10.45 -4.40
C LYS A 99 13.64 -11.69 -5.24
N GLY A 100 13.39 -11.49 -6.52
CA GLY A 100 13.08 -12.59 -7.43
C GLY A 100 11.60 -12.94 -7.53
N ASP A 101 10.75 -12.28 -6.74
CA ASP A 101 9.31 -12.50 -6.82
C ASP A 101 8.70 -11.91 -8.09
N ASN A 102 7.61 -12.53 -8.54
CA ASN A 102 6.70 -11.95 -9.51
C ASN A 102 5.28 -12.30 -9.07
N LEU A 103 4.28 -11.69 -9.69
CA LEU A 103 2.89 -11.90 -9.25
C LEU A 103 2.43 -13.34 -9.42
N TRP A 104 2.92 -14.06 -10.44
CA TRP A 104 2.60 -15.47 -10.62
C TRP A 104 3.09 -16.30 -9.44
N LYS A 105 4.36 -16.11 -9.06
CA LYS A 105 4.94 -16.83 -7.91
C LYS A 105 4.24 -16.48 -6.61
N ILE A 106 3.91 -15.20 -6.43
CA ILE A 106 3.21 -14.74 -5.24
C ILE A 106 1.83 -15.40 -5.17
N ALA A 107 1.11 -15.43 -6.30
CA ALA A 107 -0.19 -16.09 -6.35
C ALA A 107 -0.10 -17.57 -6.01
N GLU A 108 0.90 -18.28 -6.50
CA GLU A 108 1.09 -19.69 -6.15
C GLU A 108 1.40 -19.88 -4.67
N ALA A 109 2.21 -18.99 -4.09
CA ALA A 109 2.54 -19.08 -2.66
C ALA A 109 1.33 -18.77 -1.78
N GLN A 110 0.47 -17.85 -2.17
CA GLN A 110 -0.64 -17.39 -1.35
C GLN A 110 -1.92 -18.18 -1.57
N TYR A 111 -2.17 -18.66 -2.79
CA TYR A 111 -3.41 -19.34 -3.15
C TYR A 111 -3.23 -20.84 -3.39
N GLY A 112 -1.99 -21.30 -3.48
CA GLY A 112 -1.69 -22.70 -3.65
C GLY A 112 -1.02 -23.03 -4.97
N LYS A 113 -0.38 -24.19 -5.02
CA LYS A 113 0.32 -24.66 -6.22
C LYS A 113 -0.65 -24.77 -7.39
N GLY A 114 -0.24 -24.26 -8.53
CA GLY A 114 -1.08 -24.26 -9.73
C GLY A 114 -2.03 -23.08 -9.83
N GLN A 115 -2.02 -22.16 -8.85
CA GLN A 115 -2.92 -21.01 -8.81
C GLN A 115 -2.27 -19.71 -9.28
N GLY A 116 -1.16 -19.81 -10.01
CA GLY A 116 -0.44 -18.63 -10.49
C GLY A 116 -1.29 -17.72 -11.39
N ALA A 117 -2.26 -18.27 -12.10
CA ALA A 117 -3.17 -17.47 -12.93
C ALA A 117 -4.01 -16.48 -12.11
N LYS A 118 -4.13 -16.70 -10.81
CA LYS A 118 -4.82 -15.76 -9.92
C LYS A 118 -4.00 -14.49 -9.65
N ASN A 119 -2.82 -14.37 -10.27
CA ASN A 119 -2.03 -13.14 -10.17
C ASN A 119 -2.83 -11.91 -10.59
N SER A 120 -3.82 -12.06 -11.47
CA SER A 120 -4.69 -10.95 -11.86
C SER A 120 -5.49 -10.40 -10.69
N LEU A 121 -5.89 -11.24 -9.74
CA LEU A 121 -6.59 -10.77 -8.52
C LEU A 121 -5.67 -9.86 -7.70
N ILE A 122 -4.40 -10.24 -7.60
CA ILE A 122 -3.42 -9.44 -6.85
C ILE A 122 -3.20 -8.10 -7.56
N PHE A 123 -3.04 -8.13 -8.88
CA PHE A 123 -2.85 -6.91 -9.66
C PHE A 123 -4.04 -5.94 -9.47
N GLU A 124 -5.26 -6.45 -9.63
CA GLU A 124 -6.45 -5.61 -9.48
C GLU A 124 -6.60 -5.06 -8.06
N ALA A 125 -6.24 -5.86 -7.06
CA ALA A 125 -6.35 -5.46 -5.66
C ALA A 125 -5.38 -4.33 -5.30
N ASN A 126 -4.34 -4.13 -6.08
CA ASN A 126 -3.31 -3.12 -5.83
C ASN A 126 -3.39 -1.91 -6.76
N LYS A 127 -4.43 -1.85 -7.60
CA LYS A 127 -4.70 -0.64 -8.38
C LYS A 127 -5.26 0.44 -7.46
N PRO A 128 -4.98 1.70 -7.71
CA PRO A 128 -4.20 2.28 -8.82
C PRO A 128 -2.70 2.37 -8.56
N MET A 129 -2.21 1.94 -7.40
CA MET A 129 -0.79 2.06 -7.06
C MET A 129 0.09 1.21 -7.97
N LEU A 130 -0.39 0.02 -8.33
CA LEU A 130 0.32 -0.86 -9.25
C LEU A 130 -0.26 -0.69 -10.65
N THR A 131 0.55 -0.22 -11.58
CA THR A 131 0.10 0.10 -12.94
C THR A 131 0.43 -1.01 -13.94
N SER A 132 1.30 -1.94 -13.57
CA SER A 132 1.67 -3.07 -14.41
C SER A 132 2.11 -4.23 -13.52
N PRO A 133 1.78 -5.49 -13.89
CA PRO A 133 2.20 -6.64 -13.09
C PRO A 133 3.71 -6.76 -12.94
N ASP A 134 4.48 -6.17 -13.85
CA ASP A 134 5.94 -6.26 -13.86
C ASP A 134 6.61 -5.17 -13.03
N LYS A 135 5.85 -4.24 -12.47
CA LYS A 135 6.42 -3.09 -11.76
C LYS A 135 6.49 -3.28 -10.25
N ILE A 136 6.51 -4.51 -9.79
CA ILE A 136 6.76 -4.78 -8.38
C ILE A 136 8.27 -4.76 -8.10
N TYR A 137 8.61 -4.45 -6.85
CA TYR A 137 10.02 -4.36 -6.43
C TYR A 137 10.18 -4.94 -5.03
N PRO A 138 11.36 -5.47 -4.71
CA PRO A 138 11.60 -6.01 -3.35
C PRO A 138 11.37 -4.94 -2.30
N GLY A 139 10.68 -5.32 -1.23
CA GLY A 139 10.32 -4.41 -0.14
C GLY A 139 8.97 -3.74 -0.29
N GLN A 140 8.38 -3.78 -1.47
CA GLN A 140 7.03 -3.26 -1.68
C GLN A 140 6.02 -4.13 -0.94
N VAL A 141 5.05 -3.49 -0.30
CA VAL A 141 3.97 -4.21 0.37
C VAL A 141 2.74 -4.22 -0.54
N LEU A 142 2.19 -5.41 -0.76
CA LEU A 142 1.02 -5.61 -1.64
C LEU A 142 -0.15 -6.17 -0.84
N ARG A 143 -1.36 -5.87 -1.30
CA ARG A 143 -2.58 -6.49 -0.80
C ARG A 143 -2.79 -7.83 -1.52
N ILE A 144 -3.03 -8.86 -0.74
CA ILE A 144 -3.37 -10.18 -1.27
C ILE A 144 -4.82 -10.45 -0.89
N PRO A 145 -5.78 -10.26 -1.80
CA PRO A 145 -7.20 -10.43 -1.47
C PRO A 145 -7.53 -11.92 -1.29
N PRO A 146 -8.62 -12.23 -0.56
CA PRO A 146 -9.07 -13.61 -0.49
C PRO A 146 -9.40 -14.14 -1.88
N ALA A 147 -9.06 -15.39 -2.14
CA ALA A 147 -9.43 -16.07 -3.38
C ALA A 147 -10.86 -16.60 -3.21
N ALA A 148 -11.82 -15.80 -3.54
CA ALA A 148 -13.21 -16.21 -3.39
C ALA A 148 -13.66 -17.08 -4.55
#